data_e6d2e2d321db50cb7fe715c5266ec7cc
#
_entry.id   e6d2e2d321db50cb7fe715c5266ec7cc
#
_cell.length_a   1.000
_cell.length_b   1.000
_cell.length_c   1.000
_cell.angle_alpha   90.00
_cell.angle_beta   90.00
_cell.angle_gamma   90.00
#
_symmetry.space_group_name_H-M   'P 1'
#
loop_
_entity.id
_entity.type
_entity.pdbx_description
1 polymer ?
#
loop_
_entity_poly.entity_id
_entity_poly.type
_entity_poly.pdbx_seq_one_letter_code
_entity_poly.pdbx_strand_id
1 'polypeptide(L)'
;MANYDYLCTILNYKITISINKTNHMTHYISAEHLSIERVGEIIEKGIKLALSDDAKARIQRCRKYLDEQIAASDVPVYGVTTGFGSLCNVKVSKDQLSQLQINLMMSHACGVGERVPNEIVRIMLLLKIQSLSYGYSGSKLDTVERLIDFFNEGVIPVVYRQGSLGASGDLVPLAHMSLPLVGLGEVEYEGKVMPAAELLKLKGWEPIELASKEGLALLNGTQNMSSFAVWSLLQAERLSDWADKIAAMSLDAYDGRIEPFTEAVHLVRPHKGQLETAAHMKELLTGSELIKQPKVHVQDPYSFRCVPQVHGTVKDTIRYVKSVIDTEINSATDNPTVCPDDDLIISAGNFHGEPIAMPMDFLAIALSELANISERRIYRLVSGTRGLPSFLVANPGLNSGFMITQYTAASVVSLNKSLAAPSSLDSIPSCQDQEDHVSMGANAAIKLYKVVLNTERVLAIELFNAAQALEFRFPKKSSPVVMKMHEDFRKEVPFIGDDVIMYPLIEKAIQFLRK
;
A
#
# COMPACT_ATOMS: atom_id res chain seq x y z
N MET A 1 -15.75 31.29 17.97
CA MET A 1 -14.34 30.84 17.79
C MET A 1 -14.01 29.92 18.96
N ALA A 2 -14.28 28.65 18.84
CA ALA A 2 -13.80 27.60 19.77
C ALA A 2 -14.06 26.26 19.12
N ASN A 3 -13.01 25.44 19.07
CA ASN A 3 -12.98 23.98 18.82
C ASN A 3 -13.19 23.46 17.40
N TYR A 4 -12.14 23.59 16.59
CA TYR A 4 -11.87 22.70 15.45
C TYR A 4 -10.77 21.67 15.75
N ASP A 5 -10.28 21.58 17.00
CA ASP A 5 -9.14 20.71 17.39
C ASP A 5 -9.51 19.27 17.81
N TYR A 6 -10.78 18.87 17.68
CA TYR A 6 -11.21 17.55 18.18
C TYR A 6 -11.20 16.41 17.15
N LEU A 7 -10.89 16.67 15.89
CA LEU A 7 -10.91 15.65 14.83
C LEU A 7 -9.53 15.11 14.39
N CYS A 8 -8.44 15.67 14.90
CA CYS A 8 -7.06 15.24 14.55
C CYS A 8 -6.45 14.19 15.46
N THR A 9 -7.12 13.78 16.54
CA THR A 9 -6.47 12.97 17.61
C THR A 9 -6.76 11.46 17.55
N ILE A 10 -7.51 10.95 16.56
CA ILE A 10 -7.95 9.53 16.55
C ILE A 10 -7.20 8.64 15.56
N LEU A 11 -6.23 9.11 14.81
CA LEU A 11 -5.48 8.29 13.83
C LEU A 11 -4.00 8.07 14.16
N ASN A 12 -3.59 8.26 15.40
CA ASN A 12 -2.26 7.81 15.85
C ASN A 12 -2.33 6.33 16.27
N TYR A 13 -2.24 5.44 15.30
CA TYR A 13 -2.00 4.02 15.53
C TYR A 13 -0.63 3.83 16.19
N LYS A 14 -0.61 3.69 17.52
CA LYS A 14 0.52 3.08 18.21
C LYS A 14 0.45 1.56 17.98
N ILE A 15 1.10 1.06 16.93
CA ILE A 15 1.62 -0.30 16.97
C ILE A 15 2.77 -0.25 17.98
N THR A 16 2.48 -0.63 19.21
CA THR A 16 3.52 -0.87 20.21
C THR A 16 4.21 -2.16 19.78
N ILE A 17 5.26 -2.04 18.98
CA ILE A 17 6.17 -3.16 18.71
C ILE A 17 6.85 -3.45 20.05
N SER A 18 6.39 -4.50 20.72
CA SER A 18 7.10 -5.12 21.83
C SER A 18 8.44 -5.63 21.26
N ILE A 19 9.51 -4.89 21.48
CA ILE A 19 10.87 -5.30 21.11
C ILE A 19 11.26 -6.45 22.05
N ASN A 20 10.81 -7.65 21.73
CA ASN A 20 11.43 -8.86 22.25
C ASN A 20 12.84 -8.91 21.64
N LYS A 21 13.85 -9.10 22.50
CA LYS A 21 15.24 -9.37 22.11
C LYS A 21 15.31 -10.66 21.27
N THR A 22 15.02 -10.53 19.96
CA THR A 22 15.22 -11.57 18.97
C THR A 22 16.54 -11.33 18.27
N ASN A 23 17.29 -12.38 17.99
CA ASN A 23 18.46 -12.36 17.09
C ASN A 23 18.13 -11.47 15.89
N HIS A 24 18.81 -10.35 15.74
CA HIS A 24 18.57 -9.39 14.68
C HIS A 24 18.94 -10.05 13.34
N MET A 25 17.94 -10.61 12.64
CA MET A 25 18.13 -11.02 11.27
C MET A 25 18.47 -9.78 10.44
N THR A 26 19.49 -9.89 9.58
CA THR A 26 19.87 -8.83 8.65
C THR A 26 19.48 -9.27 7.24
N HIS A 27 18.85 -8.37 6.50
CA HIS A 27 18.64 -8.53 5.07
C HIS A 27 19.78 -7.84 4.33
N TYR A 28 20.50 -8.59 3.50
CA TYR A 28 21.57 -8.04 2.68
C TYR A 28 21.01 -7.61 1.33
N ILE A 29 21.02 -6.29 1.10
CA ILE A 29 20.65 -5.67 -0.17
C ILE A 29 21.65 -6.13 -1.24
N SER A 30 21.16 -6.68 -2.33
CA SER A 30 21.97 -7.26 -3.41
C SER A 30 21.28 -7.10 -4.77
N ALA A 31 21.81 -7.72 -5.84
CA ALA A 31 21.12 -7.81 -7.13
C ALA A 31 20.12 -8.97 -7.20
N GLU A 32 20.02 -9.78 -6.15
CA GLU A 32 19.02 -10.83 -6.08
C GLU A 32 17.61 -10.21 -6.04
N HIS A 33 16.66 -10.94 -6.60
CA HIS A 33 15.27 -10.50 -6.66
C HIS A 33 14.67 -10.28 -5.26
N LEU A 34 14.17 -9.08 -5.01
CA LEU A 34 13.46 -8.70 -3.80
C LEU A 34 11.95 -8.90 -4.04
N SER A 35 11.32 -9.89 -3.41
CA SER A 35 9.88 -10.09 -3.54
C SER A 35 9.06 -9.12 -2.67
N ILE A 36 7.82 -8.86 -3.07
CA ILE A 36 6.87 -8.02 -2.31
C ILE A 36 6.65 -8.59 -0.90
N GLU A 37 6.53 -9.91 -0.76
CA GLU A 37 6.39 -10.58 0.53
C GLU A 37 7.61 -10.34 1.42
N ARG A 38 8.82 -10.37 0.83
CA ARG A 38 10.05 -10.10 1.58
C ARG A 38 10.10 -8.66 2.08
N VAL A 39 9.63 -7.70 1.29
CA VAL A 39 9.47 -6.30 1.76
C VAL A 39 8.52 -6.27 2.97
N GLY A 40 7.35 -6.91 2.87
CA GLY A 40 6.40 -7.02 3.98
C GLY A 40 7.04 -7.60 5.24
N GLU A 41 7.76 -8.71 5.11
CA GLU A 41 8.45 -9.37 6.23
C GLU A 41 9.51 -8.47 6.88
N ILE A 42 10.29 -7.74 6.09
CA ILE A 42 11.31 -6.79 6.58
C ILE A 42 10.66 -5.70 7.44
N ILE A 43 9.54 -5.14 6.96
CA ILE A 43 8.83 -4.07 7.67
C ILE A 43 8.17 -4.58 8.95
N GLU A 44 7.44 -5.71 8.86
CA GLU A 44 6.68 -6.29 9.96
C GLU A 44 7.58 -6.77 11.11
N LYS A 45 8.67 -7.47 10.77
CA LYS A 45 9.59 -8.04 11.77
C LYS A 45 10.70 -7.08 12.19
N GLY A 46 10.79 -5.89 11.59
CA GLY A 46 11.85 -4.92 11.89
C GLY A 46 13.26 -5.44 11.55
N ILE A 47 13.38 -6.19 10.44
CA ILE A 47 14.66 -6.75 9.98
C ILE A 47 15.58 -5.61 9.59
N LYS A 48 16.84 -5.64 10.07
CA LYS A 48 17.84 -4.63 9.70
C LYS A 48 18.37 -4.85 8.29
N LEU A 49 18.85 -3.77 7.66
CA LEU A 49 19.42 -3.78 6.34
C LEU A 49 20.94 -3.64 6.40
N ALA A 50 21.63 -4.27 5.45
CA ALA A 50 23.04 -4.03 5.15
C ALA A 50 23.27 -4.21 3.64
N LEU A 51 24.30 -3.57 3.09
CA LEU A 51 24.71 -3.85 1.71
C LEU A 51 25.56 -5.13 1.64
N SER A 52 25.31 -5.96 0.64
CA SER A 52 26.25 -7.01 0.27
C SER A 52 27.55 -6.40 -0.29
N ASP A 53 28.65 -7.15 -0.24
CA ASP A 53 29.92 -6.67 -0.78
C ASP A 53 29.82 -6.38 -2.29
N ASP A 54 29.04 -7.18 -3.00
CA ASP A 54 28.76 -6.97 -4.42
C ASP A 54 27.97 -5.68 -4.68
N ALA A 55 26.95 -5.37 -3.86
CA ALA A 55 26.23 -4.10 -3.95
C ALA A 55 27.14 -2.90 -3.71
N LYS A 56 28.02 -2.97 -2.69
CA LYS A 56 29.02 -1.93 -2.42
C LYS A 56 29.95 -1.73 -3.62
N ALA A 57 30.44 -2.83 -4.19
CA ALA A 57 31.34 -2.79 -5.35
C ALA A 57 30.66 -2.13 -6.58
N ARG A 58 29.36 -2.46 -6.84
CA ARG A 58 28.61 -1.84 -7.95
C ARG A 58 28.42 -0.34 -7.75
N ILE A 59 28.02 0.09 -6.54
CA ILE A 59 27.85 1.52 -6.20
C ILE A 59 29.17 2.28 -6.43
N GLN A 60 30.28 1.79 -5.86
CA GLN A 60 31.60 2.43 -5.97
C GLN A 60 32.09 2.47 -7.41
N ARG A 61 31.91 1.39 -8.16
CA ARG A 61 32.28 1.32 -9.58
C ARG A 61 31.52 2.33 -10.42
N CYS A 62 30.22 2.45 -10.22
CA CYS A 62 29.37 3.40 -10.93
C CYS A 62 29.75 4.84 -10.59
N ARG A 63 30.00 5.16 -9.31
CA ARG A 63 30.45 6.50 -8.90
C ARG A 63 31.80 6.84 -9.51
N LYS A 64 32.76 5.96 -9.42
CA LYS A 64 34.11 6.14 -10.00
C LYS A 64 34.03 6.40 -11.51
N TYR A 65 33.28 5.59 -12.25
CA TYR A 65 33.08 5.78 -13.68
C TYR A 65 32.50 7.17 -13.99
N LEU A 66 31.45 7.59 -13.28
CA LEU A 66 30.85 8.90 -13.49
C LEU A 66 31.84 10.04 -13.20
N ASP A 67 32.65 9.95 -12.14
CA ASP A 67 33.65 10.95 -11.82
C ASP A 67 34.74 11.04 -12.90
N GLU A 68 35.20 9.91 -13.43
CA GLU A 68 36.15 9.86 -14.52
C GLU A 68 35.61 10.50 -15.80
N GLN A 69 34.34 10.26 -16.16
CA GLN A 69 33.69 10.87 -17.32
C GLN A 69 33.54 12.40 -17.17
N ILE A 70 33.16 12.88 -15.98
CA ILE A 70 33.05 14.32 -15.69
C ILE A 70 34.44 15.00 -15.74
N ALA A 71 35.49 14.31 -15.30
CA ALA A 71 36.84 14.84 -15.34
C ALA A 71 37.41 14.91 -16.77
N ALA A 72 37.10 13.89 -17.60
CA ALA A 72 37.63 13.72 -18.93
C ALA A 72 37.00 14.62 -20.00
N SER A 73 35.76 15.11 -19.78
CA SER A 73 35.02 15.85 -20.81
C SER A 73 34.34 17.11 -20.25
N ASP A 74 34.32 18.15 -21.10
CA ASP A 74 33.55 19.39 -20.85
C ASP A 74 32.19 19.39 -21.58
N VAL A 75 31.82 18.27 -22.21
CA VAL A 75 30.52 18.10 -22.85
C VAL A 75 29.44 18.08 -21.75
N PRO A 76 28.39 18.91 -21.88
CA PRO A 76 27.32 18.92 -20.90
C PRO A 76 26.61 17.56 -20.81
N VAL A 77 26.47 17.05 -19.57
CA VAL A 77 25.69 15.84 -19.27
C VAL A 77 24.48 16.24 -18.46
N TYR A 78 23.28 15.90 -18.93
CA TYR A 78 22.03 16.25 -18.29
C TYR A 78 22.01 15.86 -16.80
N GLY A 79 21.62 16.82 -15.97
CA GLY A 79 21.46 16.60 -14.52
C GLY A 79 22.74 16.26 -13.76
N VAL A 80 23.89 16.26 -14.44
CA VAL A 80 25.23 16.04 -13.88
C VAL A 80 26.05 17.34 -13.91
N THR A 81 26.15 17.97 -15.08
CA THR A 81 26.86 19.25 -15.28
C THR A 81 25.95 20.34 -15.86
N THR A 82 24.64 20.12 -15.90
CA THR A 82 23.63 21.08 -16.33
C THR A 82 22.56 21.29 -15.26
N GLY A 83 21.69 22.29 -15.46
CA GLY A 83 20.42 22.40 -14.75
C GLY A 83 19.47 21.24 -15.09
N PHE A 84 18.27 21.28 -14.52
CA PHE A 84 17.28 20.20 -14.59
C PHE A 84 16.05 20.63 -15.41
N GLY A 85 15.31 19.63 -15.94
CA GLY A 85 14.10 19.86 -16.70
C GLY A 85 14.34 20.79 -17.88
N SER A 86 13.55 21.86 -18.00
CA SER A 86 13.70 22.88 -19.06
C SER A 86 15.04 23.65 -19.02
N LEU A 87 15.77 23.60 -17.89
CA LEU A 87 17.10 24.20 -17.73
C LEU A 87 18.24 23.27 -18.17
N CYS A 88 17.96 22.19 -18.86
CA CYS A 88 18.93 21.17 -19.28
C CYS A 88 20.09 21.71 -20.16
N ASN A 89 19.90 22.85 -20.81
CA ASN A 89 20.90 23.51 -21.64
C ASN A 89 21.77 24.53 -20.87
N VAL A 90 21.50 24.76 -19.59
CA VAL A 90 22.27 25.70 -18.74
C VAL A 90 23.40 24.94 -18.06
N LYS A 91 24.65 25.21 -18.49
CA LYS A 91 25.84 24.59 -17.91
C LYS A 91 26.14 25.17 -16.52
N VAL A 92 26.48 24.30 -15.56
CA VAL A 92 26.91 24.67 -14.20
C VAL A 92 28.39 24.36 -14.05
N SER A 93 29.15 25.28 -13.41
CA SER A 93 30.58 25.10 -13.19
C SER A 93 30.87 23.97 -12.18
N LYS A 94 32.01 23.30 -12.35
CA LYS A 94 32.38 22.12 -11.53
C LYS A 94 32.43 22.40 -10.03
N ASP A 95 32.84 23.62 -9.63
CA ASP A 95 32.89 24.08 -8.23
C ASP A 95 31.51 24.33 -7.60
N GLN A 96 30.45 24.43 -8.42
CA GLN A 96 29.09 24.68 -7.97
C GLN A 96 28.19 23.40 -7.96
N LEU A 97 28.73 22.26 -8.39
CA LEU A 97 27.92 21.05 -8.55
C LEU A 97 27.33 20.53 -7.24
N SER A 98 28.06 20.59 -6.11
CA SER A 98 27.53 20.18 -4.80
C SER A 98 26.39 21.12 -4.35
N GLN A 99 26.57 22.43 -4.50
CA GLN A 99 25.53 23.41 -4.17
C GLN A 99 24.28 23.22 -5.05
N LEU A 100 24.47 22.89 -6.32
CA LEU A 100 23.35 22.58 -7.24
C LEU A 100 22.49 21.43 -6.70
N GLN A 101 23.11 20.34 -6.18
CA GLN A 101 22.38 19.21 -5.64
C GLN A 101 21.55 19.58 -4.39
N ILE A 102 22.11 20.39 -3.49
CA ILE A 102 21.41 20.88 -2.30
C ILE A 102 20.26 21.81 -2.71
N ASN A 103 20.48 22.74 -3.63
CA ASN A 103 19.44 23.64 -4.14
C ASN A 103 18.29 22.87 -4.79
N LEU A 104 18.59 21.79 -5.54
CA LEU A 104 17.60 20.90 -6.09
C LEU A 104 16.71 20.31 -5.01
N MET A 105 17.31 19.72 -3.96
CA MET A 105 16.56 19.13 -2.86
C MET A 105 15.66 20.15 -2.15
N MET A 106 16.19 21.35 -1.85
CA MET A 106 15.42 22.41 -1.20
C MET A 106 14.24 22.89 -2.05
N SER A 107 14.47 23.17 -3.33
CA SER A 107 13.45 23.72 -4.22
C SER A 107 12.34 22.70 -4.57
N HIS A 108 12.63 21.40 -4.50
CA HIS A 108 11.68 20.32 -4.80
C HIS A 108 10.92 19.81 -3.56
N ALA A 109 11.33 20.17 -2.36
CA ALA A 109 10.62 19.81 -1.12
C ALA A 109 9.43 20.75 -0.84
N CYS A 110 8.45 20.73 -1.73
CA CYS A 110 7.27 21.62 -1.69
C CYS A 110 5.95 20.85 -1.49
N GLY A 111 6.00 19.67 -0.88
CA GLY A 111 4.83 18.83 -0.58
C GLY A 111 3.90 19.45 0.45
N VAL A 112 2.60 19.18 0.32
CA VAL A 112 1.55 19.71 1.20
C VAL A 112 0.54 18.63 1.61
N GLY A 113 -0.36 18.99 2.52
CA GLY A 113 -1.46 18.12 2.97
C GLY A 113 -1.07 17.17 4.10
N GLU A 114 -1.68 16.01 4.12
CA GLU A 114 -1.43 15.00 5.16
C GLU A 114 -0.05 14.37 5.00
N ARG A 115 0.55 13.94 6.11
CA ARG A 115 1.80 13.17 6.08
C ARG A 115 1.58 11.79 5.46
N VAL A 116 2.58 11.32 4.75
CA VAL A 116 2.67 9.92 4.33
C VAL A 116 2.84 9.06 5.60
N PRO A 117 2.11 7.94 5.73
CA PRO A 117 2.24 7.06 6.89
C PRO A 117 3.66 6.54 7.06
N ASN A 118 4.12 6.43 8.31
CA ASN A 118 5.49 6.02 8.63
C ASN A 118 5.87 4.67 8.00
N GLU A 119 4.96 3.71 7.96
CA GLU A 119 5.18 2.40 7.31
C GLU A 119 5.45 2.52 5.81
N ILE A 120 4.75 3.43 5.13
CA ILE A 120 4.97 3.72 3.69
C ILE A 120 6.34 4.38 3.50
N VAL A 121 6.72 5.36 4.35
CA VAL A 121 8.04 6.00 4.29
C VAL A 121 9.16 4.99 4.53
N ARG A 122 8.98 4.02 5.43
CA ARG A 122 9.95 2.94 5.63
C ARG A 122 10.12 2.06 4.39
N ILE A 123 9.00 1.71 3.73
CA ILE A 123 9.06 0.98 2.45
C ILE A 123 9.77 1.84 1.40
N MET A 124 9.48 3.14 1.33
CA MET A 124 10.10 4.08 0.39
C MET A 124 11.63 4.15 0.58
N LEU A 125 12.12 4.21 1.83
CA LEU A 125 13.55 4.13 2.15
C LEU A 125 14.17 2.82 1.65
N LEU A 126 13.55 1.68 1.97
CA LEU A 126 14.03 0.36 1.51
C LEU A 126 14.10 0.29 -0.01
N LEU A 127 13.07 0.72 -0.72
CA LEU A 127 13.03 0.66 -2.19
C LEU A 127 14.04 1.64 -2.82
N LYS A 128 14.28 2.82 -2.22
CA LYS A 128 15.33 3.73 -2.68
C LYS A 128 16.72 3.13 -2.48
N ILE A 129 17.00 2.51 -1.34
CA ILE A 129 18.26 1.81 -1.06
C ILE A 129 18.45 0.67 -2.09
N GLN A 130 17.42 -0.13 -2.34
CA GLN A 130 17.45 -1.22 -3.32
C GLN A 130 17.80 -0.69 -4.73
N SER A 131 17.09 0.34 -5.20
CA SER A 131 17.30 0.94 -6.51
C SER A 131 18.73 1.49 -6.68
N LEU A 132 19.24 2.23 -5.69
CA LEU A 132 20.61 2.78 -5.72
C LEU A 132 21.68 1.69 -5.70
N SER A 133 21.39 0.54 -5.07
CA SER A 133 22.33 -0.58 -4.92
C SER A 133 22.65 -1.32 -6.23
N TYR A 134 21.82 -1.14 -7.26
CA TYR A 134 22.08 -1.73 -8.59
C TYR A 134 23.30 -1.11 -9.30
N GLY A 135 23.74 0.10 -8.87
CA GLY A 135 24.92 0.73 -9.42
C GLY A 135 24.73 1.38 -10.79
N TYR A 136 23.55 1.97 -11.04
CA TYR A 136 23.23 2.73 -12.25
C TYR A 136 22.98 4.23 -11.97
N SER A 137 23.06 4.65 -10.71
CA SER A 137 22.65 5.99 -10.29
C SER A 137 23.80 6.95 -10.04
N GLY A 138 25.04 6.47 -9.93
CA GLY A 138 26.22 7.29 -9.65
C GLY A 138 26.24 7.88 -8.24
N SER A 139 25.55 7.28 -7.27
CA SER A 139 25.57 7.70 -5.86
C SER A 139 26.86 7.29 -5.17
N LYS A 140 27.28 8.03 -4.14
CA LYS A 140 28.35 7.60 -3.23
C LYS A 140 27.87 6.49 -2.31
N LEU A 141 28.80 5.65 -1.84
CA LEU A 141 28.51 4.59 -0.89
C LEU A 141 27.97 5.18 0.44
N ASP A 142 28.59 6.24 0.96
CA ASP A 142 28.22 6.88 2.23
C ASP A 142 26.77 7.39 2.22
N THR A 143 26.28 7.86 1.08
CA THR A 143 24.89 8.31 0.92
C THR A 143 23.92 7.15 1.07
N VAL A 144 24.23 6.00 0.46
CA VAL A 144 23.38 4.80 0.55
C VAL A 144 23.46 4.18 1.95
N GLU A 145 24.64 4.15 2.57
CA GLU A 145 24.81 3.66 3.94
C GLU A 145 24.07 4.55 4.95
N ARG A 146 24.01 5.87 4.78
CA ARG A 146 23.22 6.76 5.63
C ARG A 146 21.71 6.52 5.50
N LEU A 147 21.20 6.19 4.30
CA LEU A 147 19.79 5.78 4.15
C LEU A 147 19.51 4.47 4.92
N ILE A 148 20.47 3.53 4.92
CA ILE A 148 20.41 2.31 5.72
C ILE A 148 20.41 2.62 7.21
N ASP A 149 21.24 3.57 7.67
CA ASP A 149 21.25 4.02 9.06
C ASP A 149 19.89 4.60 9.46
N PHE A 150 19.27 5.43 8.62
CA PHE A 150 17.91 5.94 8.87
C PHE A 150 16.91 4.78 9.02
N PHE A 151 16.92 3.83 8.10
CA PHE A 151 16.02 2.68 8.17
C PHE A 151 16.24 1.85 9.43
N ASN A 152 17.49 1.53 9.76
CA ASN A 152 17.88 0.66 10.86
C ASN A 152 17.67 1.28 12.24
N GLU A 153 17.84 2.60 12.35
CA GLU A 153 17.67 3.36 13.59
C GLU A 153 16.23 3.88 13.77
N GLY A 154 15.34 3.59 12.82
CA GLY A 154 13.94 4.02 12.91
C GLY A 154 13.75 5.52 12.73
N VAL A 155 14.64 6.16 11.99
CA VAL A 155 14.52 7.57 11.61
C VAL A 155 13.60 7.68 10.41
N ILE A 156 12.48 8.36 10.56
CA ILE A 156 11.45 8.48 9.53
C ILE A 156 11.41 9.93 9.02
N PRO A 157 11.87 10.20 7.80
CA PRO A 157 11.71 11.53 7.18
C PRO A 157 10.23 11.92 7.10
N VAL A 158 9.92 13.19 7.38
CA VAL A 158 8.56 13.72 7.23
C VAL A 158 8.30 14.02 5.77
N VAL A 159 7.35 13.27 5.19
CA VAL A 159 6.95 13.37 3.79
C VAL A 159 5.47 13.70 3.70
N TYR A 160 5.08 14.50 2.70
CA TYR A 160 3.68 14.89 2.48
C TYR A 160 3.08 14.21 1.26
N ARG A 161 1.76 13.96 1.29
CA ARG A 161 1.07 13.16 0.27
C ARG A 161 0.91 13.86 -1.07
N GLN A 162 0.68 15.19 -1.09
CA GLN A 162 0.45 15.95 -2.33
C GLN A 162 1.74 16.64 -2.78
N GLY A 163 1.99 16.62 -4.11
CA GLY A 163 3.09 17.31 -4.75
C GLY A 163 3.69 16.60 -5.95
N SER A 164 3.53 15.28 -6.08
CA SER A 164 4.03 14.52 -7.22
C SER A 164 2.97 14.38 -8.32
N LEU A 165 3.38 14.58 -9.56
CA LEU A 165 2.63 14.27 -10.78
C LEU A 165 2.99 12.89 -11.36
N GLY A 166 4.08 12.28 -10.85
CA GLY A 166 4.65 11.08 -11.46
C GLY A 166 5.29 11.32 -12.82
N ALA A 167 5.68 12.58 -13.09
CA ALA A 167 6.29 13.02 -14.35
C ALA A 167 7.74 12.52 -14.46
N SER A 168 8.63 13.13 -13.65
CA SER A 168 10.02 12.66 -13.45
C SER A 168 10.12 11.69 -12.26
N GLY A 169 9.12 10.84 -12.09
CA GLY A 169 8.91 10.07 -10.88
C GLY A 169 8.37 10.94 -9.74
N ASP A 170 8.78 10.61 -8.54
CA ASP A 170 8.25 11.16 -7.28
C ASP A 170 9.12 12.28 -6.71
N LEU A 171 9.44 13.32 -7.50
CA LEU A 171 10.40 14.36 -7.12
C LEU A 171 10.13 14.95 -5.74
N VAL A 172 8.91 15.41 -5.48
CA VAL A 172 8.56 16.10 -4.24
C VAL A 172 8.66 15.19 -3.01
N PRO A 173 8.00 14.02 -2.94
CA PRO A 173 8.11 13.15 -1.76
C PRO A 173 9.53 12.62 -1.55
N LEU A 174 10.28 12.33 -2.61
CA LEU A 174 11.67 11.89 -2.50
C LEU A 174 12.61 13.02 -2.07
N ALA A 175 12.31 14.29 -2.44
CA ALA A 175 13.03 15.44 -1.90
C ALA A 175 12.83 15.53 -0.37
N HIS A 176 11.60 15.48 0.11
CA HIS A 176 11.31 15.46 1.55
C HIS A 176 12.02 14.30 2.27
N MET A 177 11.99 13.09 1.68
CA MET A 177 12.68 11.92 2.24
C MET A 177 14.20 12.15 2.35
N SER A 178 14.78 12.88 1.41
CA SER A 178 16.24 13.02 1.27
C SER A 178 16.81 14.24 1.99
N LEU A 179 16.02 15.29 2.26
CA LEU A 179 16.48 16.49 2.99
C LEU A 179 17.25 16.18 4.28
N PRO A 180 16.82 15.19 5.12
CA PRO A 180 17.52 14.88 6.37
C PRO A 180 18.96 14.41 6.19
N LEU A 181 19.33 13.88 5.01
CA LEU A 181 20.72 13.48 4.72
C LEU A 181 21.69 14.64 4.82
N VAL A 182 21.24 15.85 4.44
CA VAL A 182 22.02 17.10 4.44
C VAL A 182 21.69 18.00 5.64
N GLY A 183 21.01 17.47 6.65
CA GLY A 183 20.65 18.20 7.86
C GLY A 183 19.49 19.19 7.72
N LEU A 184 18.69 19.07 6.65
CA LEU A 184 17.53 19.92 6.40
C LEU A 184 16.23 19.14 6.59
N GLY A 185 15.09 19.86 6.66
CA GLY A 185 13.77 19.25 6.84
C GLY A 185 13.55 18.68 8.23
N GLU A 186 12.59 17.77 8.34
CA GLU A 186 12.13 17.19 9.61
C GLU A 186 12.13 15.66 9.55
N VAL A 187 12.30 15.04 10.71
CA VAL A 187 12.19 13.59 10.90
C VAL A 187 11.30 13.28 12.09
N GLU A 188 10.65 12.12 12.08
CA GLU A 188 10.07 11.53 13.27
C GLU A 188 11.03 10.47 13.81
N TYR A 189 11.40 10.61 15.08
CA TYR A 189 12.27 9.70 15.80
C TYR A 189 11.71 9.46 17.21
N GLU A 190 11.57 8.20 17.60
CA GLU A 190 10.97 7.78 18.89
C GLU A 190 9.59 8.44 19.16
N GLY A 191 8.78 8.58 18.10
CA GLY A 191 7.43 9.17 18.16
C GLY A 191 7.39 10.69 18.31
N LYS A 192 8.54 11.37 18.13
CA LYS A 192 8.64 12.85 18.16
C LYS A 192 9.14 13.37 16.83
N VAL A 193 8.51 14.44 16.36
CA VAL A 193 8.97 15.17 15.19
C VAL A 193 9.98 16.22 15.64
N MET A 194 11.12 16.27 14.93
CA MET A 194 12.20 17.23 15.21
C MET A 194 12.92 17.65 13.92
N PRO A 195 13.63 18.79 13.92
CA PRO A 195 14.51 19.16 12.83
C PRO A 195 15.59 18.10 12.59
N ALA A 196 15.89 17.81 11.31
CA ALA A 196 16.90 16.81 10.96
C ALA A 196 18.30 17.17 11.52
N ALA A 197 18.65 18.45 11.55
CA ALA A 197 19.93 18.91 12.14
C ALA A 197 20.08 18.52 13.62
N GLU A 198 18.99 18.56 14.40
CA GLU A 198 19.00 18.13 15.81
C GLU A 198 19.20 16.61 15.92
N LEU A 199 18.53 15.83 15.04
CA LEU A 199 18.73 14.39 15.00
C LEU A 199 20.17 14.03 14.65
N LEU A 200 20.74 14.62 13.60
CA LEU A 200 22.12 14.36 13.19
C LEU A 200 23.08 14.63 14.35
N LYS A 201 22.92 15.76 15.04
CA LYS A 201 23.71 16.07 16.24
C LYS A 201 23.51 15.04 17.36
N LEU A 202 22.28 14.61 17.60
CA LEU A 202 21.94 13.59 18.62
C LEU A 202 22.65 12.25 18.33
N LYS A 203 22.73 11.87 17.05
CA LYS A 203 23.35 10.62 16.59
C LYS A 203 24.86 10.73 16.39
N GLY A 204 25.43 11.93 16.46
CA GLY A 204 26.83 12.17 16.10
C GLY A 204 27.11 11.95 14.60
N TRP A 205 26.13 12.21 13.77
CA TRP A 205 26.23 12.07 12.31
C TRP A 205 26.47 13.42 11.65
N GLU A 206 27.49 13.48 10.80
CA GLU A 206 27.71 14.67 9.96
C GLU A 206 26.72 14.68 8.78
N PRO A 207 26.27 15.87 8.33
CA PRO A 207 25.51 15.98 7.09
C PRO A 207 26.28 15.41 5.91
N ILE A 208 25.58 14.72 5.01
CA ILE A 208 26.18 14.17 3.78
C ILE A 208 26.50 15.31 2.82
N GLU A 209 27.73 15.39 2.35
CA GLU A 209 28.12 16.26 1.23
C GLU A 209 27.80 15.55 -0.08
N LEU A 210 26.87 16.11 -0.87
CA LEU A 210 26.43 15.51 -2.13
C LEU A 210 27.43 15.77 -3.26
N ALA A 211 27.79 14.73 -3.99
CA ALA A 211 28.53 14.84 -5.24
C ALA A 211 27.58 15.13 -6.43
N SER A 212 28.15 15.41 -7.60
CA SER A 212 27.40 15.59 -8.85
C SER A 212 26.42 14.43 -9.09
N LYS A 213 25.22 14.71 -9.57
CA LYS A 213 24.11 13.77 -9.83
C LYS A 213 23.44 13.18 -8.58
N GLU A 214 24.02 13.23 -7.38
CA GLU A 214 23.44 12.55 -6.21
C GLU A 214 22.07 13.13 -5.80
N GLY A 215 21.88 14.44 -5.88
CA GLY A 215 20.57 15.04 -5.64
C GLY A 215 19.51 14.44 -6.57
N LEU A 216 19.82 14.38 -7.88
CA LEU A 216 18.89 13.80 -8.86
C LEU A 216 18.69 12.29 -8.66
N ALA A 217 19.74 11.53 -8.32
CA ALA A 217 19.62 10.10 -8.00
C ALA A 217 18.69 9.84 -6.79
N LEU A 218 18.70 10.73 -5.81
CA LEU A 218 17.85 10.66 -4.63
C LEU A 218 16.41 11.04 -4.93
N LEU A 219 16.16 12.08 -5.74
CA LEU A 219 14.82 12.65 -5.99
C LEU A 219 14.09 11.97 -7.13
N ASN A 220 14.80 11.50 -8.14
CA ASN A 220 14.22 10.90 -9.34
C ASN A 220 13.87 9.42 -9.08
N GLY A 221 12.79 8.94 -9.68
CA GLY A 221 12.32 7.56 -9.55
C GLY A 221 10.94 7.41 -8.92
N THR A 222 10.48 6.18 -8.80
CA THR A 222 9.09 5.83 -8.50
C THR A 222 8.86 5.29 -7.08
N GLN A 223 9.80 5.49 -6.17
CA GLN A 223 9.80 4.79 -4.88
C GLN A 223 8.65 5.20 -3.94
N ASN A 224 8.11 6.42 -4.05
CA ASN A 224 6.92 6.78 -3.29
C ASN A 224 5.67 6.05 -3.84
N MET A 225 5.43 6.09 -5.15
CA MET A 225 4.33 5.35 -5.79
C MET A 225 4.46 3.85 -5.51
N SER A 226 5.65 3.28 -5.69
CA SER A 226 5.93 1.86 -5.45
C SER A 226 5.73 1.47 -3.98
N SER A 227 6.05 2.33 -3.02
CA SER A 227 5.85 2.03 -1.59
C SER A 227 4.36 1.93 -1.23
N PHE A 228 3.54 2.82 -1.75
CA PHE A 228 2.08 2.72 -1.63
C PHE A 228 1.54 1.46 -2.32
N ALA A 229 2.05 1.13 -3.51
CA ALA A 229 1.62 -0.05 -4.26
C ALA A 229 1.96 -1.35 -3.53
N VAL A 230 3.18 -1.50 -3.01
CA VAL A 230 3.61 -2.66 -2.21
C VAL A 230 2.73 -2.83 -0.97
N TRP A 231 2.56 -1.77 -0.19
CA TRP A 231 1.70 -1.82 0.99
C TRP A 231 0.27 -2.22 0.62
N SER A 232 -0.29 -1.59 -0.42
CA SER A 232 -1.65 -1.85 -0.88
C SER A 232 -1.84 -3.27 -1.38
N LEU A 233 -0.86 -3.86 -2.07
CA LEU A 233 -0.89 -5.26 -2.51
C LEU A 233 -0.88 -6.23 -1.35
N LEU A 234 -0.02 -6.04 -0.35
CA LEU A 234 0.03 -6.88 0.85
C LEU A 234 -1.32 -6.85 1.59
N GLN A 235 -1.93 -5.66 1.70
CA GLN A 235 -3.26 -5.55 2.28
C GLN A 235 -4.34 -6.17 1.38
N ALA A 236 -4.28 -5.99 0.06
CA ALA A 236 -5.26 -6.55 -0.87
C ALA A 236 -5.30 -8.08 -0.86
N GLU A 237 -4.15 -8.75 -0.78
CA GLU A 237 -4.05 -10.21 -0.64
C GLU A 237 -4.72 -10.67 0.66
N ARG A 238 -4.39 -10.02 1.78
CA ARG A 238 -5.01 -10.29 3.08
C ARG A 238 -6.52 -10.07 3.07
N LEU A 239 -6.99 -8.95 2.53
CA LEU A 239 -8.41 -8.62 2.45
C LEU A 239 -9.18 -9.55 1.51
N SER A 240 -8.55 -10.01 0.42
CA SER A 240 -9.14 -10.99 -0.50
C SER A 240 -9.38 -12.35 0.18
N ASP A 241 -8.45 -12.80 1.03
CA ASP A 241 -8.62 -14.02 1.83
C ASP A 241 -9.73 -13.86 2.90
N TRP A 242 -9.72 -12.74 3.64
CA TRP A 242 -10.79 -12.41 4.57
C TRP A 242 -12.16 -12.31 3.91
N ALA A 243 -12.25 -11.75 2.70
CA ALA A 243 -13.51 -11.62 1.98
C ALA A 243 -14.17 -12.99 1.72
N ASP A 244 -13.40 -14.01 1.35
CA ASP A 244 -13.92 -15.37 1.15
C ASP A 244 -14.41 -15.97 2.48
N LYS A 245 -13.63 -15.85 3.56
CA LYS A 245 -13.98 -16.35 4.89
C LYS A 245 -15.26 -15.72 5.43
N ILE A 246 -15.38 -14.40 5.28
CA ILE A 246 -16.54 -13.63 5.70
C ILE A 246 -17.77 -13.98 4.84
N ALA A 247 -17.58 -14.12 3.51
CA ALA A 247 -18.64 -14.52 2.61
C ALA A 247 -19.16 -15.93 2.94
N ALA A 248 -18.30 -16.86 3.36
CA ALA A 248 -18.71 -18.20 3.80
C ALA A 248 -19.57 -18.13 5.09
N MET A 249 -19.17 -17.32 6.08
CA MET A 249 -20.00 -17.08 7.27
C MET A 249 -21.34 -16.43 6.91
N SER A 250 -21.33 -15.42 6.04
CA SER A 250 -22.53 -14.74 5.56
C SER A 250 -23.47 -15.68 4.82
N LEU A 251 -22.93 -16.60 4.01
CA LEU A 251 -23.71 -17.58 3.23
C LEU A 251 -24.45 -18.55 4.16
N ASP A 252 -23.77 -19.12 5.16
CA ASP A 252 -24.39 -19.99 6.16
C ASP A 252 -25.42 -19.24 7.00
N ALA A 253 -25.08 -18.03 7.46
CA ALA A 253 -26.00 -17.20 8.21
C ALA A 253 -27.26 -16.83 7.40
N TYR A 254 -27.13 -16.62 6.10
CA TYR A 254 -28.24 -16.31 5.18
C TYR A 254 -29.07 -17.55 4.77
N ASP A 255 -28.68 -18.76 5.18
CA ASP A 255 -29.24 -20.03 4.69
C ASP A 255 -29.08 -20.20 3.17
N GLY A 256 -27.88 -19.90 2.68
CA GLY A 256 -27.53 -19.96 1.27
C GLY A 256 -27.23 -21.37 0.77
N ARG A 257 -26.96 -21.49 -0.52
CA ARG A 257 -26.80 -22.75 -1.28
C ARG A 257 -25.35 -22.99 -1.66
N ILE A 258 -24.92 -24.26 -1.65
CA ILE A 258 -23.56 -24.67 -2.04
C ILE A 258 -23.40 -24.93 -3.54
N GLU A 259 -24.48 -25.20 -4.24
CA GLU A 259 -24.44 -25.62 -5.65
C GLU A 259 -23.78 -24.61 -6.59
N PRO A 260 -23.87 -23.27 -6.36
CA PRO A 260 -23.15 -22.28 -7.18
C PRO A 260 -21.63 -22.42 -7.16
N PHE A 261 -21.06 -23.12 -6.18
CA PHE A 261 -19.62 -23.35 -6.03
C PHE A 261 -19.17 -24.71 -6.58
N THR A 262 -20.06 -25.44 -7.28
CA THR A 262 -19.75 -26.74 -7.88
C THR A 262 -18.73 -26.59 -9.00
N GLU A 263 -17.67 -27.38 -8.97
CA GLU A 263 -16.54 -27.31 -9.91
C GLU A 263 -16.97 -27.31 -11.38
N ALA A 264 -17.92 -28.17 -11.75
CA ALA A 264 -18.44 -28.27 -13.12
C ALA A 264 -18.96 -26.94 -13.68
N VAL A 265 -19.53 -26.06 -12.82
CA VAL A 265 -20.00 -24.73 -13.21
C VAL A 265 -18.83 -23.83 -13.64
N HIS A 266 -17.67 -23.98 -12.98
CA HIS A 266 -16.52 -23.11 -13.20
C HIS A 266 -15.58 -23.63 -14.28
N LEU A 267 -15.55 -24.96 -14.53
CA LEU A 267 -14.77 -25.55 -15.62
C LEU A 267 -15.23 -25.14 -17.01
N VAL A 268 -16.53 -24.82 -17.19
CA VAL A 268 -17.06 -24.31 -18.48
C VAL A 268 -16.77 -22.80 -18.69
N ARG A 269 -16.25 -22.11 -17.66
CA ARG A 269 -15.80 -20.72 -17.70
C ARG A 269 -14.55 -20.55 -16.83
N PRO A 270 -13.38 -21.05 -17.27
CA PRO A 270 -12.25 -21.34 -16.39
C PRO A 270 -11.32 -20.14 -16.14
N HIS A 271 -11.86 -19.01 -15.65
CA HIS A 271 -11.05 -17.94 -15.10
C HIS A 271 -10.36 -18.44 -13.82
N LYS A 272 -9.06 -18.22 -13.71
CA LYS A 272 -8.24 -18.79 -12.64
C LYS A 272 -8.75 -18.39 -11.25
N GLY A 273 -8.96 -17.10 -11.02
CA GLY A 273 -9.47 -16.61 -9.72
C GLY A 273 -10.88 -17.12 -9.40
N GLN A 274 -11.74 -17.31 -10.42
CA GLN A 274 -13.08 -17.87 -10.24
C GLN A 274 -13.01 -19.33 -9.77
N LEU A 275 -12.14 -20.16 -10.37
CA LEU A 275 -11.90 -21.55 -9.95
C LEU A 275 -11.36 -21.62 -8.52
N GLU A 276 -10.35 -20.81 -8.22
CA GLU A 276 -9.74 -20.74 -6.89
C GLU A 276 -10.77 -20.33 -5.83
N THR A 277 -11.56 -19.31 -6.09
CA THR A 277 -12.58 -18.84 -5.14
C THR A 277 -13.68 -19.88 -4.92
N ALA A 278 -14.15 -20.56 -5.97
CA ALA A 278 -15.15 -21.62 -5.84
C ALA A 278 -14.63 -22.79 -5.00
N ALA A 279 -13.39 -23.21 -5.22
CA ALA A 279 -12.75 -24.25 -4.44
C ALA A 279 -12.59 -23.84 -2.96
N HIS A 280 -12.09 -22.63 -2.70
CA HIS A 280 -11.90 -22.10 -1.35
C HIS A 280 -13.23 -21.97 -0.59
N MET A 281 -14.29 -21.48 -1.22
CA MET A 281 -15.63 -21.42 -0.61
C MET A 281 -16.16 -22.81 -0.21
N LYS A 282 -15.95 -23.83 -1.04
CA LYS A 282 -16.32 -25.22 -0.70
C LYS A 282 -15.51 -25.75 0.47
N GLU A 283 -14.22 -25.47 0.50
CA GLU A 283 -13.34 -25.85 1.60
C GLU A 283 -13.80 -25.20 2.92
N LEU A 284 -14.01 -23.89 2.92
CA LEU A 284 -14.47 -23.11 4.07
C LEU A 284 -15.81 -23.63 4.64
N LEU A 285 -16.71 -24.14 3.80
CA LEU A 285 -18.03 -24.62 4.19
C LEU A 285 -18.08 -26.13 4.46
N THR A 286 -16.96 -26.85 4.32
CA THR A 286 -16.89 -28.29 4.55
C THR A 286 -17.22 -28.61 6.00
N GLY A 287 -18.21 -29.46 6.21
CA GLY A 287 -18.68 -29.88 7.54
C GLY A 287 -19.85 -29.04 8.10
N SER A 288 -20.25 -27.94 7.44
CA SER A 288 -21.37 -27.12 7.89
C SER A 288 -22.70 -27.93 7.89
N GLU A 289 -23.43 -27.87 9.00
CA GLU A 289 -24.79 -28.40 9.12
C GLU A 289 -25.79 -27.50 8.38
N LEU A 290 -25.54 -26.19 8.40
CA LEU A 290 -26.37 -25.16 7.78
C LEU A 290 -26.38 -25.30 6.27
N ILE A 291 -25.20 -25.49 5.64
CA ILE A 291 -25.13 -25.62 4.18
C ILE A 291 -25.79 -26.92 3.66
N LYS A 292 -25.77 -27.97 4.48
CA LYS A 292 -26.34 -29.31 4.13
C LYS A 292 -27.84 -29.43 4.33
N GLN A 293 -28.45 -28.51 5.08
CA GLN A 293 -29.90 -28.62 5.34
C GLN A 293 -30.71 -28.38 4.07
N PRO A 294 -31.93 -28.97 3.98
CA PRO A 294 -32.84 -28.72 2.86
C PRO A 294 -33.13 -27.25 2.68
N LYS A 295 -33.05 -26.75 1.45
CA LYS A 295 -33.25 -25.34 1.11
C LYS A 295 -34.64 -25.11 0.51
N VAL A 296 -35.35 -24.13 1.08
CA VAL A 296 -36.68 -23.74 0.58
C VAL A 296 -36.59 -22.90 -0.70
N HIS A 297 -35.53 -22.06 -0.79
CA HIS A 297 -35.37 -21.16 -1.91
C HIS A 297 -34.62 -21.83 -3.07
N VAL A 298 -35.08 -21.60 -4.30
CA VAL A 298 -34.54 -22.22 -5.52
C VAL A 298 -33.14 -21.70 -5.82
N GLN A 299 -32.88 -20.40 -5.56
CA GLN A 299 -31.59 -19.77 -5.80
C GLN A 299 -31.32 -18.62 -4.82
N ASP A 300 -30.04 -18.27 -4.67
CA ASP A 300 -29.57 -17.13 -3.87
C ASP A 300 -29.49 -15.83 -4.68
N PRO A 301 -29.55 -14.66 -4.01
CA PRO A 301 -29.15 -13.40 -4.62
C PRO A 301 -27.71 -13.43 -5.15
N TYR A 302 -27.40 -12.58 -6.12
CA TYR A 302 -26.09 -12.56 -6.79
C TYR A 302 -24.94 -12.29 -5.81
N SER A 303 -25.16 -11.50 -4.77
CA SER A 303 -24.13 -11.23 -3.76
C SER A 303 -23.63 -12.48 -3.01
N PHE A 304 -24.36 -13.58 -3.08
CA PHE A 304 -23.95 -14.88 -2.56
C PHE A 304 -23.53 -15.84 -3.68
N ARG A 305 -24.38 -16.07 -4.70
CA ARG A 305 -24.08 -17.07 -5.73
C ARG A 305 -23.02 -16.66 -6.73
N CYS A 306 -22.73 -15.35 -6.88
CA CYS A 306 -21.70 -14.84 -7.78
C CYS A 306 -20.37 -14.48 -7.06
N VAL A 307 -20.19 -14.93 -5.82
CA VAL A 307 -18.92 -14.79 -5.10
C VAL A 307 -17.73 -15.28 -5.94
N PRO A 308 -17.75 -16.48 -6.59
CA PRO A 308 -16.63 -16.93 -7.40
C PRO A 308 -16.27 -15.99 -8.55
N GLN A 309 -17.26 -15.41 -9.21
CA GLN A 309 -17.05 -14.51 -10.35
C GLN A 309 -16.47 -13.18 -9.91
N VAL A 310 -16.96 -12.60 -8.82
CA VAL A 310 -16.53 -11.25 -8.35
C VAL A 310 -15.22 -11.34 -7.58
N HIS A 311 -15.14 -12.16 -6.53
CA HIS A 311 -13.90 -12.30 -5.75
C HIS A 311 -12.77 -12.87 -6.63
N GLY A 312 -13.11 -13.79 -7.56
CA GLY A 312 -12.15 -14.35 -8.49
C GLY A 312 -11.54 -13.29 -9.42
N THR A 313 -12.34 -12.37 -9.94
CA THR A 313 -11.84 -11.25 -10.75
C THR A 313 -10.90 -10.35 -9.95
N VAL A 314 -11.19 -10.12 -8.68
CA VAL A 314 -10.29 -9.36 -7.77
C VAL A 314 -8.95 -10.09 -7.61
N LYS A 315 -8.96 -11.41 -7.38
CA LYS A 315 -7.73 -12.22 -7.29
C LYS A 315 -6.89 -12.18 -8.58
N ASP A 316 -7.55 -12.26 -9.74
CA ASP A 316 -6.86 -12.16 -11.03
C ASP A 316 -6.24 -10.77 -11.22
N THR A 317 -6.92 -9.70 -10.80
CA THR A 317 -6.40 -8.32 -10.84
C THR A 317 -5.22 -8.16 -9.88
N ILE A 318 -5.31 -8.63 -8.63
CA ILE A 318 -4.21 -8.60 -7.65
C ILE A 318 -2.97 -9.28 -8.25
N ARG A 319 -3.12 -10.44 -8.87
CA ARG A 319 -2.04 -11.21 -9.49
C ARG A 319 -1.35 -10.45 -10.63
N TYR A 320 -2.14 -9.80 -11.49
CA TYR A 320 -1.60 -8.94 -12.54
C TYR A 320 -0.82 -7.76 -11.96
N VAL A 321 -1.43 -7.01 -11.04
CA VAL A 321 -0.79 -5.84 -10.43
C VAL A 321 0.50 -6.24 -9.71
N LYS A 322 0.47 -7.36 -8.99
CA LYS A 322 1.66 -7.91 -8.31
C LYS A 322 2.81 -8.14 -9.26
N SER A 323 2.55 -8.74 -10.44
CA SER A 323 3.61 -9.01 -11.42
C SER A 323 4.28 -7.74 -11.96
N VAL A 324 3.54 -6.64 -12.06
CA VAL A 324 4.09 -5.36 -12.51
C VAL A 324 4.90 -4.69 -11.39
N ILE A 325 4.33 -4.61 -10.18
CA ILE A 325 5.01 -3.98 -9.05
C ILE A 325 6.27 -4.76 -8.62
N ASP A 326 6.24 -6.08 -8.73
CA ASP A 326 7.39 -6.94 -8.47
C ASP A 326 8.58 -6.61 -9.40
N THR A 327 8.31 -6.31 -10.67
CA THR A 327 9.32 -5.79 -11.61
C THR A 327 9.81 -4.41 -11.20
N GLU A 328 8.91 -3.50 -10.86
CA GLU A 328 9.24 -2.11 -10.56
C GLU A 328 10.15 -1.97 -9.33
N ILE A 329 9.89 -2.72 -8.25
CA ILE A 329 10.71 -2.65 -7.03
C ILE A 329 12.11 -3.24 -7.20
N ASN A 330 12.35 -3.94 -8.31
CA ASN A 330 13.64 -4.51 -8.71
C ASN A 330 14.29 -3.71 -9.86
N SER A 331 13.92 -2.44 -10.03
CA SER A 331 14.38 -1.59 -11.14
C SER A 331 15.18 -0.38 -10.66
N ALA A 332 16.08 0.10 -11.52
CA ALA A 332 16.70 1.41 -11.39
C ALA A 332 15.85 2.42 -12.17
N THR A 333 15.22 3.35 -11.45
CA THR A 333 14.18 4.25 -11.99
C THR A 333 14.57 5.72 -11.95
N ASP A 334 15.85 6.03 -11.77
CA ASP A 334 16.36 7.41 -11.86
C ASP A 334 16.91 7.74 -13.25
N ASN A 335 17.26 9.00 -13.47
CA ASN A 335 17.78 9.53 -14.73
C ASN A 335 18.85 10.62 -14.45
N PRO A 336 19.91 10.73 -15.27
CA PRO A 336 20.33 9.81 -16.33
C PRO A 336 20.80 8.46 -15.78
N THR A 337 20.63 7.41 -16.59
CA THR A 337 21.16 6.08 -16.26
C THR A 337 22.65 6.03 -16.58
N VAL A 338 23.45 5.58 -15.63
CA VAL A 338 24.89 5.40 -15.76
C VAL A 338 25.21 3.94 -15.93
N CYS A 339 25.70 3.55 -17.11
CA CYS A 339 26.03 2.17 -17.49
C CYS A 339 27.56 2.01 -17.68
N PRO A 340 28.33 1.71 -16.61
CA PRO A 340 29.80 1.62 -16.71
C PRO A 340 30.30 0.49 -17.62
N ASP A 341 29.51 -0.60 -17.75
CA ASP A 341 29.87 -1.75 -18.59
C ASP A 341 29.79 -1.43 -20.09
N ASP A 342 28.85 -0.55 -20.45
CA ASP A 342 28.59 -0.16 -21.84
C ASP A 342 29.29 1.16 -22.21
N ASP A 343 30.02 1.79 -21.27
CA ASP A 343 30.62 3.11 -21.39
C ASP A 343 29.61 4.20 -21.79
N LEU A 344 28.45 4.20 -21.10
CA LEU A 344 27.32 5.06 -21.45
C LEU A 344 26.75 5.84 -20.26
N ILE A 345 26.35 7.08 -20.50
CA ILE A 345 25.49 7.89 -19.62
C ILE A 345 24.34 8.40 -20.48
N ILE A 346 23.12 7.91 -20.20
CA ILE A 346 21.97 8.14 -21.08
C ILE A 346 20.83 8.80 -20.30
N SER A 347 20.32 9.92 -20.82
CA SER A 347 19.06 10.49 -20.39
C SER A 347 17.90 9.77 -21.10
N ALA A 348 17.01 9.15 -20.32
CA ALA A 348 15.86 8.36 -20.78
C ALA A 348 14.65 8.58 -19.86
N GLY A 349 13.64 7.73 -19.94
CA GLY A 349 12.35 7.90 -19.26
C GLY A 349 12.04 6.90 -18.17
N ASN A 350 13.02 6.19 -17.60
CA ASN A 350 12.78 5.13 -16.60
C ASN A 350 12.13 5.62 -15.30
N PHE A 351 12.11 6.93 -15.07
CA PHE A 351 11.39 7.56 -13.96
C PHE A 351 9.89 7.68 -14.18
N HIS A 352 9.38 7.48 -15.39
CA HIS A 352 7.98 7.71 -15.70
C HIS A 352 7.07 6.74 -14.96
N GLY A 353 6.10 7.28 -14.22
CA GLY A 353 5.25 6.49 -13.33
C GLY A 353 4.15 5.67 -14.00
N GLU A 354 3.94 5.79 -15.31
CA GLU A 354 2.82 5.15 -16.04
C GLU A 354 2.77 3.61 -15.86
N PRO A 355 3.90 2.88 -15.91
CA PRO A 355 3.87 1.43 -15.73
C PRO A 355 3.19 0.96 -14.45
N ILE A 356 3.21 1.78 -13.39
CA ILE A 356 2.60 1.45 -12.09
C ILE A 356 1.32 2.25 -11.81
N ALA A 357 1.10 3.39 -12.46
CA ALA A 357 -0.11 4.20 -12.29
C ALA A 357 -1.38 3.43 -12.70
N MET A 358 -1.41 2.86 -13.90
CA MET A 358 -2.53 2.06 -14.39
C MET A 358 -2.81 0.83 -13.53
N PRO A 359 -1.84 -0.02 -13.18
CA PRO A 359 -2.08 -1.15 -12.28
C PRO A 359 -2.64 -0.74 -10.90
N MET A 360 -2.21 0.39 -10.34
CA MET A 360 -2.78 0.89 -9.08
C MET A 360 -4.25 1.31 -9.23
N ASP A 361 -4.62 1.96 -10.33
CA ASP A 361 -6.03 2.26 -10.63
C ASP A 361 -6.85 0.96 -10.85
N PHE A 362 -6.30 -0.05 -11.53
CA PHE A 362 -6.98 -1.35 -11.67
C PHE A 362 -7.21 -2.02 -10.32
N LEU A 363 -6.24 -1.98 -9.42
CA LEU A 363 -6.40 -2.52 -8.06
C LEU A 363 -7.43 -1.74 -7.25
N ALA A 364 -7.48 -0.41 -7.39
CA ALA A 364 -8.51 0.42 -6.74
C ALA A 364 -9.92 0.06 -7.22
N ILE A 365 -10.12 -0.18 -8.51
CA ILE A 365 -11.38 -0.64 -9.08
C ILE A 365 -11.74 -2.02 -8.51
N ALA A 366 -10.81 -2.96 -8.52
CA ALA A 366 -11.04 -4.32 -8.04
C ALA A 366 -11.44 -4.37 -6.56
N LEU A 367 -10.73 -3.64 -5.70
CA LEU A 367 -11.05 -3.58 -4.27
C LEU A 367 -12.35 -2.82 -3.99
N SER A 368 -12.69 -1.82 -4.79
CA SER A 368 -13.99 -1.15 -4.71
C SER A 368 -15.14 -2.12 -5.01
N GLU A 369 -14.98 -3.00 -5.99
CA GLU A 369 -15.97 -4.02 -6.32
C GLU A 369 -16.06 -5.12 -5.24
N LEU A 370 -14.93 -5.50 -4.63
CA LEU A 370 -14.92 -6.40 -3.48
C LEU A 370 -15.73 -5.84 -2.30
N ALA A 371 -15.55 -4.55 -2.00
CA ALA A 371 -16.34 -3.85 -0.99
C ALA A 371 -17.82 -3.74 -1.39
N ASN A 372 -18.11 -3.53 -2.67
CA ASN A 372 -19.46 -3.38 -3.19
C ASN A 372 -20.30 -4.68 -2.99
N ILE A 373 -19.76 -5.85 -3.37
CA ILE A 373 -20.46 -7.12 -3.17
C ILE A 373 -20.61 -7.46 -1.69
N SER A 374 -19.62 -7.10 -0.85
CA SER A 374 -19.67 -7.25 0.61
C SER A 374 -20.84 -6.45 1.20
N GLU A 375 -20.98 -5.19 0.84
CA GLU A 375 -22.08 -4.33 1.28
C GLU A 375 -23.44 -4.91 0.87
N ARG A 376 -23.57 -5.49 -0.32
CA ARG A 376 -24.82 -6.15 -0.73
C ARG A 376 -25.15 -7.35 0.15
N ARG A 377 -24.17 -8.10 0.66
CA ARG A 377 -24.39 -9.16 1.64
C ARG A 377 -24.85 -8.60 3.00
N ILE A 378 -24.23 -7.52 3.47
CA ILE A 378 -24.67 -6.82 4.69
C ILE A 378 -26.15 -6.45 4.58
N TYR A 379 -26.55 -5.81 3.47
CA TYR A 379 -27.95 -5.46 3.22
C TYR A 379 -28.89 -6.68 3.31
N ARG A 380 -28.50 -7.81 2.73
CA ARG A 380 -29.30 -9.05 2.78
C ARG A 380 -29.42 -9.62 4.19
N LEU A 381 -28.35 -9.57 4.97
CA LEU A 381 -28.38 -10.07 6.35
C LEU A 381 -29.33 -9.27 7.25
N VAL A 382 -29.38 -7.94 7.09
CA VAL A 382 -30.23 -7.08 7.93
C VAL A 382 -31.67 -6.93 7.43
N SER A 383 -32.02 -7.49 6.27
CA SER A 383 -33.29 -7.26 5.60
C SER A 383 -34.48 -8.09 6.13
N GLY A 384 -34.31 -8.87 7.20
CA GLY A 384 -35.39 -9.68 7.78
C GLY A 384 -35.90 -10.80 6.87
N THR A 385 -35.05 -11.34 5.99
CA THR A 385 -35.37 -12.44 5.05
C THR A 385 -34.69 -13.73 5.45
N ARG A 386 -35.12 -14.84 4.86
CA ARG A 386 -34.55 -16.16 5.12
C ARG A 386 -34.63 -16.60 6.58
N GLY A 387 -35.64 -16.12 7.34
CA GLY A 387 -35.82 -16.45 8.75
C GLY A 387 -34.87 -15.74 9.71
N LEU A 388 -34.12 -14.76 9.23
CA LEU A 388 -33.40 -13.80 10.09
C LEU A 388 -34.37 -12.72 10.59
N PRO A 389 -34.22 -12.21 11.84
CA PRO A 389 -35.00 -11.06 12.29
C PRO A 389 -34.56 -9.80 11.54
N SER A 390 -35.49 -8.87 11.34
CA SER A 390 -35.18 -7.55 10.78
C SER A 390 -34.11 -6.87 11.64
N PHE A 391 -33.08 -6.36 10.97
CA PHE A 391 -31.93 -5.68 11.59
C PHE A 391 -31.19 -6.50 12.64
N LEU A 392 -31.31 -7.84 12.59
CA LEU A 392 -30.59 -8.79 13.47
C LEU A 392 -30.80 -8.53 14.97
N VAL A 393 -31.99 -8.12 15.38
CA VAL A 393 -32.37 -7.91 16.78
C VAL A 393 -33.59 -8.71 17.18
N ALA A 394 -33.69 -9.10 18.45
CA ALA A 394 -34.79 -9.88 18.98
C ALA A 394 -36.10 -9.07 19.12
N ASN A 395 -35.99 -7.78 19.45
CA ASN A 395 -37.13 -6.87 19.72
C ASN A 395 -37.08 -5.65 18.79
N PRO A 396 -37.38 -5.82 17.47
CA PRO A 396 -37.37 -4.70 16.54
C PRO A 396 -38.46 -3.68 16.91
N GLY A 397 -38.15 -2.39 16.79
CA GLY A 397 -39.02 -1.30 17.21
C GLY A 397 -38.51 -0.61 18.46
N LEU A 398 -38.29 -1.34 19.57
CA LEU A 398 -37.54 -0.82 20.72
C LEU A 398 -36.06 -0.69 20.38
N ASN A 399 -35.52 -1.68 19.68
CA ASN A 399 -34.13 -1.72 19.20
C ASN A 399 -34.08 -1.54 17.67
N SER A 400 -33.11 -0.77 17.20
CA SER A 400 -32.79 -0.57 15.78
C SER A 400 -31.72 -1.56 15.29
N GLY A 401 -30.93 -2.12 16.19
CA GLY A 401 -29.93 -3.15 15.94
C GLY A 401 -28.90 -2.76 14.88
N PHE A 402 -28.75 -3.58 13.87
CA PHE A 402 -27.74 -3.43 12.81
C PHE A 402 -28.22 -2.62 11.60
N MET A 403 -29.35 -1.87 11.72
CA MET A 403 -29.89 -1.05 10.61
C MET A 403 -28.82 -0.10 10.06
N ILE A 404 -28.17 0.65 10.92
CA ILE A 404 -27.25 1.74 10.54
C ILE A 404 -25.83 1.23 10.20
N THR A 405 -25.47 0.03 10.61
CA THR A 405 -24.20 -0.58 10.15
C THR A 405 -24.18 -0.73 8.62
N GLN A 406 -25.32 -1.07 8.00
CA GLN A 406 -25.44 -1.10 6.54
C GLN A 406 -25.31 0.27 5.91
N TYR A 407 -25.87 1.32 6.53
CA TYR A 407 -25.73 2.71 6.04
C TYR A 407 -24.26 3.15 6.03
N THR A 408 -23.52 2.80 7.07
CA THR A 408 -22.08 3.08 7.16
C THR A 408 -21.32 2.37 6.01
N ALA A 409 -21.59 1.09 5.79
CA ALA A 409 -20.96 0.35 4.69
C ALA A 409 -21.34 0.95 3.32
N ALA A 410 -22.61 1.29 3.09
CA ALA A 410 -23.08 1.91 1.85
C ALA A 410 -22.42 3.28 1.60
N SER A 411 -22.27 4.10 2.65
CA SER A 411 -21.56 5.39 2.56
C SER A 411 -20.12 5.22 2.12
N VAL A 412 -19.40 4.26 2.73
CA VAL A 412 -17.99 3.95 2.39
C VAL A 412 -17.85 3.44 0.96
N VAL A 413 -18.74 2.54 0.52
CA VAL A 413 -18.76 2.03 -0.86
C VAL A 413 -19.07 3.16 -1.86
N SER A 414 -19.97 4.07 -1.53
CA SER A 414 -20.26 5.24 -2.37
C SER A 414 -19.04 6.14 -2.54
N LEU A 415 -18.26 6.36 -1.47
CA LEU A 415 -17.00 7.09 -1.53
C LEU A 415 -15.95 6.38 -2.42
N ASN A 416 -15.87 5.06 -2.35
CA ASN A 416 -14.96 4.27 -3.18
C ASN A 416 -15.20 4.47 -4.68
N LYS A 417 -16.45 4.67 -5.13
CA LYS A 417 -16.76 4.96 -6.55
C LYS A 417 -16.00 6.19 -7.07
N SER A 418 -15.93 7.25 -6.24
CA SER A 418 -15.18 8.47 -6.59
C SER A 418 -13.67 8.24 -6.55
N LEU A 419 -13.19 7.45 -5.58
CA LEU A 419 -11.77 7.14 -5.43
C LEU A 419 -11.27 6.18 -6.52
N ALA A 420 -12.13 5.31 -7.05
CA ALA A 420 -11.80 4.35 -8.11
C ALA A 420 -11.83 4.97 -9.53
N ALA A 421 -12.21 6.24 -9.68
CA ALA A 421 -12.05 6.94 -10.95
C ALA A 421 -10.55 7.00 -11.31
N PRO A 422 -10.10 6.47 -12.48
CA PRO A 422 -8.67 6.35 -12.77
C PRO A 422 -7.96 7.71 -12.80
N SER A 423 -6.81 7.81 -12.13
CA SER A 423 -5.93 8.99 -12.21
C SER A 423 -4.98 8.93 -13.38
N SER A 424 -4.59 7.72 -13.79
CA SER A 424 -3.67 7.47 -14.91
C SER A 424 -4.21 7.91 -16.29
N LEU A 425 -5.48 8.32 -16.38
CA LEU A 425 -6.07 8.89 -17.58
C LEU A 425 -5.83 10.40 -17.71
N ASP A 426 -5.33 11.06 -16.65
CA ASP A 426 -5.12 12.50 -16.62
C ASP A 426 -3.65 12.83 -16.87
N SER A 427 -3.42 13.96 -17.55
CA SER A 427 -2.07 14.45 -17.80
C SER A 427 -2.08 15.97 -17.89
N ILE A 428 -1.26 16.63 -17.08
CA ILE A 428 -1.11 18.08 -17.02
C ILE A 428 0.34 18.44 -17.37
N PRO A 429 0.61 19.12 -18.50
CA PRO A 429 1.96 19.53 -18.87
C PRO A 429 2.62 20.38 -17.77
N SER A 430 3.90 20.14 -17.55
CA SER A 430 4.71 20.84 -16.55
C SER A 430 6.10 21.18 -17.07
N CYS A 431 6.89 21.92 -16.27
CA CYS A 431 8.28 22.27 -16.61
C CYS A 431 8.46 22.92 -18.00
N GLN A 432 7.59 23.90 -18.36
CA GLN A 432 7.58 24.57 -19.67
C GLN A 432 7.48 23.59 -20.85
N ASP A 433 6.53 22.66 -20.73
CA ASP A 433 6.25 21.58 -21.72
C ASP A 433 7.38 20.56 -21.92
N GLN A 434 8.46 20.62 -21.12
CA GLN A 434 9.47 19.56 -21.13
C GLN A 434 8.90 18.22 -20.61
N GLU A 435 7.94 18.30 -19.69
CA GLU A 435 7.15 17.19 -19.15
C GLU A 435 5.72 17.32 -19.68
N ASP A 436 5.54 17.09 -20.98
CA ASP A 436 4.28 17.29 -21.72
C ASP A 436 3.29 16.13 -21.56
N HIS A 437 3.75 14.99 -21.03
CA HIS A 437 2.93 13.85 -20.66
C HIS A 437 3.38 13.28 -19.31
N VAL A 438 2.45 13.17 -18.35
CA VAL A 438 2.70 12.75 -16.97
C VAL A 438 1.71 11.66 -16.54
N SER A 439 2.10 10.80 -15.61
CA SER A 439 1.34 9.61 -15.24
C SER A 439 0.23 9.81 -14.21
N MET A 440 0.29 10.90 -13.42
CA MET A 440 -0.53 11.08 -12.20
C MET A 440 -0.48 9.90 -11.23
N GLY A 441 0.60 9.10 -11.28
CA GLY A 441 0.73 7.86 -10.51
C GLY A 441 0.72 8.07 -9.00
N ALA A 442 1.23 9.19 -8.51
CA ALA A 442 1.12 9.52 -7.07
C ALA A 442 -0.33 9.71 -6.62
N ASN A 443 -1.19 10.30 -7.47
CA ASN A 443 -2.62 10.40 -7.19
C ASN A 443 -3.30 9.02 -7.21
N ALA A 444 -2.95 8.15 -8.17
CA ALA A 444 -3.43 6.77 -8.20
C ALA A 444 -3.04 6.02 -6.91
N ALA A 445 -1.79 6.16 -6.45
CA ALA A 445 -1.26 5.55 -5.23
C ALA A 445 -2.02 6.00 -3.97
N ILE A 446 -2.24 7.29 -3.79
CA ILE A 446 -2.95 7.86 -2.63
C ILE A 446 -4.42 7.44 -2.62
N LYS A 447 -5.07 7.39 -3.77
CA LYS A 447 -6.47 6.93 -3.90
C LYS A 447 -6.58 5.44 -3.59
N LEU A 448 -5.69 4.62 -4.14
CA LEU A 448 -5.63 3.19 -3.85
C LEU A 448 -5.48 2.93 -2.34
N TYR A 449 -4.57 3.62 -1.67
CA TYR A 449 -4.40 3.52 -0.22
C TYR A 449 -5.72 3.76 0.53
N LYS A 450 -6.48 4.80 0.15
CA LYS A 450 -7.79 5.10 0.75
C LYS A 450 -8.84 4.02 0.45
N VAL A 451 -8.85 3.46 -0.77
CA VAL A 451 -9.74 2.36 -1.16
C VAL A 451 -9.45 1.10 -0.35
N VAL A 452 -8.17 0.76 -0.13
CA VAL A 452 -7.78 -0.38 0.72
C VAL A 452 -8.36 -0.24 2.13
N LEU A 453 -8.17 0.92 2.77
CA LEU A 453 -8.70 1.18 4.11
C LEU A 453 -10.23 1.14 4.16
N ASN A 454 -10.88 1.62 3.13
CA ASN A 454 -12.34 1.59 3.02
C ASN A 454 -12.85 0.15 2.81
N THR A 455 -12.20 -0.65 1.98
CA THR A 455 -12.53 -2.06 1.78
C THR A 455 -12.40 -2.85 3.08
N GLU A 456 -11.34 -2.62 3.85
CA GLU A 456 -11.16 -3.21 5.17
C GLU A 456 -12.33 -2.88 6.11
N ARG A 457 -12.77 -1.62 6.14
CA ARG A 457 -13.93 -1.17 6.95
C ARG A 457 -15.21 -1.91 6.55
N VAL A 458 -15.49 -2.03 5.25
CA VAL A 458 -16.71 -2.70 4.76
C VAL A 458 -16.67 -4.19 5.10
N LEU A 459 -15.55 -4.87 4.91
CA LEU A 459 -15.38 -6.28 5.29
C LEU A 459 -15.53 -6.49 6.80
N ALA A 460 -14.99 -5.59 7.63
CA ALA A 460 -15.17 -5.65 9.08
C ALA A 460 -16.64 -5.48 9.50
N ILE A 461 -17.38 -4.60 8.83
CA ILE A 461 -18.82 -4.44 9.07
C ILE A 461 -19.57 -5.70 8.60
N GLU A 462 -19.19 -6.33 7.48
CA GLU A 462 -19.78 -7.59 7.06
C GLU A 462 -19.54 -8.70 8.09
N LEU A 463 -18.31 -8.86 8.57
CA LEU A 463 -17.98 -9.83 9.61
C LEU A 463 -18.83 -9.61 10.88
N PHE A 464 -18.99 -8.37 11.31
CA PHE A 464 -19.80 -8.02 12.48
C PHE A 464 -21.27 -8.41 12.28
N ASN A 465 -21.85 -8.11 11.13
CA ASN A 465 -23.22 -8.47 10.78
C ASN A 465 -23.37 -10.00 10.58
N ALA A 466 -22.42 -10.67 9.92
CA ALA A 466 -22.46 -12.10 9.66
C ALA A 466 -22.35 -12.92 10.95
N ALA A 467 -21.46 -12.52 11.86
CA ALA A 467 -21.33 -13.16 13.17
C ALA A 467 -22.62 -13.03 13.99
N GLN A 468 -23.27 -11.85 13.99
CA GLN A 468 -24.55 -11.64 14.62
C GLN A 468 -25.65 -12.53 13.99
N ALA A 469 -25.72 -12.55 12.67
CA ALA A 469 -26.72 -13.32 11.93
C ALA A 469 -26.56 -14.85 12.13
N LEU A 470 -25.32 -15.33 12.25
CA LEU A 470 -25.04 -16.76 12.42
C LEU A 470 -25.63 -17.32 13.72
N GLU A 471 -25.65 -16.54 14.80
CA GLU A 471 -26.18 -16.99 16.09
C GLU A 471 -27.69 -17.20 16.09
N PHE A 472 -28.44 -16.55 15.21
CA PHE A 472 -29.86 -16.84 15.00
C PHE A 472 -30.11 -18.22 14.33
N ARG A 473 -29.04 -18.90 13.90
CA ARG A 473 -29.10 -20.27 13.36
C ARG A 473 -28.90 -21.36 14.40
N PHE A 474 -28.38 -21.00 15.58
CA PHE A 474 -28.12 -21.98 16.63
C PHE A 474 -29.42 -22.72 17.05
N PRO A 475 -29.35 -24.05 17.40
CA PRO A 475 -28.11 -24.79 17.71
C PRO A 475 -27.34 -25.36 16.51
N LYS A 476 -27.84 -25.23 15.25
CA LYS A 476 -27.12 -25.70 14.07
C LYS A 476 -25.82 -24.92 13.86
N LYS A 477 -24.78 -25.63 13.48
CA LYS A 477 -23.43 -25.04 13.36
C LYS A 477 -23.01 -24.91 11.90
N SER A 478 -22.25 -23.89 11.63
CA SER A 478 -21.46 -23.74 10.40
C SER A 478 -20.29 -24.75 10.40
N SER A 479 -19.41 -24.66 9.41
CA SER A 479 -18.21 -25.50 9.35
C SER A 479 -17.27 -25.26 10.54
N PRO A 480 -16.38 -26.21 10.87
CA PRO A 480 -15.40 -26.00 11.96
C PRO A 480 -14.53 -24.75 11.78
N VAL A 481 -14.13 -24.42 10.53
CA VAL A 481 -13.33 -23.25 10.22
C VAL A 481 -14.11 -21.96 10.49
N VAL A 482 -15.34 -21.86 10.01
CA VAL A 482 -16.21 -20.70 10.22
C VAL A 482 -16.58 -20.56 11.70
N MET A 483 -16.88 -21.67 12.39
CA MET A 483 -17.18 -21.64 13.84
C MET A 483 -15.96 -21.16 14.65
N LYS A 484 -14.76 -21.62 14.31
CA LYS A 484 -13.54 -21.16 14.98
C LYS A 484 -13.33 -19.66 14.79
N MET A 485 -13.48 -19.14 13.57
CA MET A 485 -13.42 -17.71 13.29
C MET A 485 -14.47 -16.93 14.09
N HIS A 486 -15.71 -17.43 14.15
CA HIS A 486 -16.79 -16.84 14.93
C HIS A 486 -16.44 -16.80 16.44
N GLU A 487 -15.97 -17.92 17.00
CA GLU A 487 -15.57 -18.01 18.41
C GLU A 487 -14.44 -17.04 18.75
N ASP A 488 -13.43 -16.91 17.88
CA ASP A 488 -12.33 -15.98 18.08
C ASP A 488 -12.82 -14.52 17.97
N PHE A 489 -13.68 -14.21 17.03
CA PHE A 489 -14.28 -12.88 16.90
C PHE A 489 -15.13 -12.51 18.13
N ARG A 490 -15.90 -13.46 18.68
CA ARG A 490 -16.75 -13.25 19.86
C ARG A 490 -15.97 -12.99 21.18
N LYS A 491 -14.69 -13.31 21.22
CA LYS A 491 -13.83 -12.90 22.34
C LYS A 491 -13.62 -11.39 22.43
N GLU A 492 -13.78 -10.69 21.30
CA GLU A 492 -13.53 -9.25 21.18
C GLU A 492 -14.83 -8.45 21.01
N VAL A 493 -15.76 -9.00 20.24
CA VAL A 493 -17.03 -8.37 19.89
C VAL A 493 -18.18 -9.28 20.34
N PRO A 494 -18.93 -8.91 21.41
CA PRO A 494 -19.99 -9.73 21.95
C PRO A 494 -21.22 -9.80 21.02
N PHE A 495 -22.12 -10.76 21.26
CA PHE A 495 -23.45 -10.75 20.67
C PHE A 495 -24.25 -9.55 21.20
N ILE A 496 -25.04 -8.90 20.34
CA ILE A 496 -25.79 -7.69 20.65
C ILE A 496 -27.26 -8.08 20.83
N GLY A 497 -27.72 -8.11 22.09
CA GLY A 497 -29.13 -8.37 22.42
C GLY A 497 -29.99 -7.11 22.36
N ASP A 498 -29.51 -6.03 22.95
CA ASP A 498 -30.12 -4.70 22.96
C ASP A 498 -29.20 -3.66 22.33
N ASP A 499 -29.76 -2.51 21.93
CA ASP A 499 -28.97 -1.45 21.27
C ASP A 499 -27.82 -0.96 22.15
N VAL A 500 -26.64 -0.86 21.55
CA VAL A 500 -25.39 -0.38 22.16
C VAL A 500 -24.68 0.61 21.24
N ILE A 501 -23.65 1.26 21.74
CA ILE A 501 -22.80 2.13 20.91
C ILE A 501 -21.99 1.24 19.96
N MET A 502 -22.29 1.32 18.65
CA MET A 502 -21.76 0.40 17.63
C MET A 502 -20.33 0.71 17.16
N TYR A 503 -19.91 2.01 17.12
CA TYR A 503 -18.63 2.37 16.49
C TYR A 503 -17.40 1.73 17.16
N PRO A 504 -17.32 1.54 18.50
CA PRO A 504 -16.17 0.87 19.10
C PRO A 504 -16.09 -0.63 18.73
N LEU A 505 -17.25 -1.25 18.45
CA LEU A 505 -17.33 -2.65 18.05
C LEU A 505 -16.92 -2.83 16.58
N ILE A 506 -17.27 -1.87 15.72
CA ILE A 506 -16.77 -1.83 14.34
C ILE A 506 -15.25 -1.66 14.33
N GLU A 507 -14.71 -0.78 15.19
CA GLU A 507 -13.26 -0.61 15.31
C GLU A 507 -12.57 -1.90 15.77
N LYS A 508 -13.14 -2.62 16.75
CA LYS A 508 -12.63 -3.94 17.16
C LYS A 508 -12.68 -4.96 16.01
N ALA A 509 -13.73 -4.92 15.19
CA ALA A 509 -13.83 -5.78 14.02
C ALA A 509 -12.74 -5.46 12.98
N ILE A 510 -12.42 -4.19 12.75
CA ILE A 510 -11.29 -3.77 11.90
C ILE A 510 -9.96 -4.30 12.48
N GLN A 511 -9.74 -4.14 13.78
CA GLN A 511 -8.52 -4.66 14.44
C GLN A 511 -8.42 -6.18 14.37
N PHE A 512 -9.55 -6.89 14.44
CA PHE A 512 -9.59 -8.35 14.28
C PHE A 512 -9.11 -8.80 12.90
N LEU A 513 -9.46 -8.09 11.83
CA LEU A 513 -8.99 -8.39 10.48
C LEU A 513 -7.48 -8.16 10.30
N ARG A 514 -6.84 -7.39 11.16
CA ARG A 514 -5.41 -7.05 11.10
C ARG A 514 -4.50 -8.02 11.85
N LYS A 515 -5.09 -8.93 12.61
CA LYS A 515 -4.37 -10.02 13.31
C LYS A 515 -4.11 -11.19 12.40
#